data_43a32e1d4a47698f4869117b821b4431
#
_entry.id   43a32e1d4a47698f4869117b821b4431
#
_cell.length_a   1.000
_cell.length_b   1.000
_cell.length_c   1.000
_cell.angle_alpha   90.00
_cell.angle_beta   90.00
_cell.angle_gamma   90.00
#
_symmetry.space_group_name_H-M   'P 1'
#
loop_
_entity.id
_entity.type
_entity.pdbx_description
1 polymer ?
#
loop_
_entity_poly.entity_id
_entity_poly.type
_entity_poly.pdbx_seq_one_letter_code
_entity_poly.pdbx_strand_id
1 'polypeptide(L)'
;MLIDHDWLTQLVIIGQVVLAMVLGGFIGFERELANKPAGFRTHTLVAGAAALFMAVAVASPDYLHAHGSVEIDPLRVAAAIVTGVSFLGAGTIFRSDGGSGGKVGGLTTAATIWLSAAVGMAVAMGQLIVAVGVTIVALVVLRRLSVLDRHRR
;
A
#
# COMPACT_ATOMS: atom_id res chain seq x y z
N MET A 1 -34.31 -9.85 7.65
CA MET A 1 -34.19 -8.40 7.85
C MET A 1 -32.72 -8.14 8.00
N LEU A 2 -32.11 -8.15 6.86
CA LEU A 2 -30.67 -8.14 6.67
C LEU A 2 -30.38 -6.78 6.05
N ILE A 3 -29.38 -6.07 6.59
CA ILE A 3 -28.85 -4.82 6.02
C ILE A 3 -29.48 -3.54 6.60
N ASP A 4 -29.34 -3.33 7.90
CA ASP A 4 -29.05 -2.00 8.39
C ASP A 4 -27.51 -1.85 8.43
N HIS A 5 -26.88 -2.06 7.29
CA HIS A 5 -25.53 -1.57 7.11
C HIS A 5 -25.66 -0.07 6.94
N ASP A 6 -25.27 0.63 7.98
CA ASP A 6 -25.25 2.08 7.99
C ASP A 6 -24.52 2.56 6.73
N TRP A 7 -25.26 3.11 5.76
CA TRP A 7 -24.73 3.63 4.51
C TRP A 7 -23.61 4.66 4.76
N LEU A 8 -23.62 5.30 5.92
CA LEU A 8 -22.57 6.21 6.37
C LEU A 8 -21.24 5.46 6.55
N THR A 9 -21.25 4.29 7.17
CA THR A 9 -20.04 3.46 7.33
C THR A 9 -19.48 3.06 5.96
N GLN A 10 -20.33 2.70 5.00
CA GLN A 10 -19.87 2.36 3.65
C GLN A 10 -19.27 3.57 2.94
N LEU A 11 -19.84 4.77 3.08
CA LEU A 11 -19.27 6.00 2.54
C LEU A 11 -17.91 6.36 3.18
N VAL A 12 -17.79 6.14 4.49
CA VAL A 12 -16.51 6.34 5.19
C VAL A 12 -15.44 5.39 4.64
N ILE A 13 -15.77 4.11 4.46
CA ILE A 13 -14.84 3.13 3.86
C ILE A 13 -14.43 3.56 2.44
N ILE A 14 -15.38 3.97 1.62
CA ILE A 14 -15.07 4.47 0.27
C ILE A 14 -14.14 5.68 0.35
N GLY A 15 -14.41 6.63 1.25
CA GLY A 15 -13.56 7.80 1.47
C GLY A 15 -12.13 7.44 1.88
N GLN A 16 -11.98 6.47 2.78
CA GLN A 16 -10.67 5.94 3.19
C GLN A 16 -9.93 5.29 2.01
N VAL A 17 -10.63 4.46 1.22
CA VAL A 17 -10.03 3.83 0.04
C VAL A 17 -9.58 4.87 -0.98
N VAL A 18 -10.41 5.88 -1.28
CA VAL A 18 -10.05 6.97 -2.20
C VAL A 18 -8.84 7.75 -1.68
N LEU A 19 -8.80 8.09 -0.39
CA LEU A 19 -7.65 8.77 0.21
C LEU A 19 -6.38 7.93 0.12
N ALA A 20 -6.47 6.64 0.42
CA ALA A 20 -5.35 5.71 0.28
C ALA A 20 -4.85 5.63 -1.17
N MET A 21 -5.77 5.56 -2.14
CA MET A 21 -5.44 5.59 -3.57
C MET A 21 -4.72 6.87 -3.98
N VAL A 22 -5.14 8.02 -3.46
CA VAL A 22 -4.47 9.31 -3.71
C VAL A 22 -3.06 9.31 -3.15
N LEU A 23 -2.86 8.89 -1.90
CA LEU A 23 -1.54 8.85 -1.27
C LEU A 23 -0.60 7.86 -1.97
N GLY A 24 -1.08 6.65 -2.27
CA GLY A 24 -0.34 5.67 -3.08
C GLY A 24 -0.05 6.18 -4.49
N GLY A 25 -1.00 6.92 -5.08
CA GLY A 25 -0.84 7.57 -6.38
C GLY A 25 0.31 8.58 -6.41
N PHE A 26 0.52 9.38 -5.36
CA PHE A 26 1.67 10.29 -5.27
C PHE A 26 3.00 9.54 -5.30
N ILE A 27 3.11 8.43 -4.57
CA ILE A 27 4.30 7.58 -4.59
C ILE A 27 4.49 7.00 -6.00
N GLY A 28 3.43 6.45 -6.59
CA GLY A 28 3.46 5.85 -7.92
C GLY A 28 3.76 6.84 -9.03
N PHE A 29 3.27 8.07 -8.93
CA PHE A 29 3.55 9.14 -9.89
C PHE A 29 5.04 9.49 -9.92
N GLU A 30 5.66 9.60 -8.75
CA GLU A 30 7.12 9.80 -8.67
C GLU A 30 7.87 8.63 -9.32
N ARG A 31 7.40 7.38 -9.10
CA ARG A 31 8.01 6.19 -9.71
C ARG A 31 7.85 6.16 -11.23
N GLU A 32 6.71 6.58 -11.73
CA GLU A 32 6.44 6.68 -13.17
C GLU A 32 7.34 7.73 -13.82
N LEU A 33 7.48 8.91 -13.22
CA LEU A 33 8.41 9.95 -13.67
C LEU A 33 9.89 9.48 -13.67
N ALA A 34 10.25 8.58 -12.75
CA ALA A 34 11.56 7.98 -12.67
C ALA A 34 11.74 6.76 -13.60
N ASN A 35 10.78 6.46 -14.49
CA ASN A 35 10.77 5.30 -15.40
C ASN A 35 10.99 3.97 -14.68
N LYS A 36 10.32 3.74 -13.53
CA LYS A 36 10.38 2.49 -12.77
C LYS A 36 9.25 1.53 -13.17
N PRO A 37 9.44 0.20 -13.07
CA PRO A 37 8.47 -0.79 -13.55
C PRO A 37 7.08 -0.68 -12.92
N ALA A 38 6.97 -0.35 -11.63
CA ALA A 38 5.72 -0.07 -10.96
C ALA A 38 5.52 1.45 -10.86
N GLY A 39 4.52 1.97 -11.56
CA GLY A 39 4.17 3.38 -11.64
C GLY A 39 2.88 3.72 -10.89
N PHE A 40 2.22 4.77 -11.36
CA PHE A 40 1.00 5.36 -10.78
C PHE A 40 -0.09 4.33 -10.51
N ARG A 41 -0.47 3.54 -11.54
CA ARG A 41 -1.57 2.55 -11.45
C ARG A 41 -1.30 1.51 -10.37
N THR A 42 -0.10 0.96 -10.35
CA THR A 42 0.26 -0.12 -9.40
C THR A 42 0.17 0.36 -7.95
N HIS A 43 0.79 1.49 -7.62
CA HIS A 43 0.81 2.01 -6.25
C HIS A 43 -0.58 2.47 -5.80
N THR A 44 -1.36 3.11 -6.68
CA THR A 44 -2.75 3.50 -6.42
C THR A 44 -3.60 2.30 -6.06
N LEU A 45 -3.57 1.24 -6.87
CA LEU A 45 -4.37 0.03 -6.64
C LEU A 45 -3.93 -0.75 -5.40
N VAL A 46 -2.63 -0.86 -5.15
CA VAL A 46 -2.09 -1.55 -3.96
C VAL A 46 -2.51 -0.83 -2.68
N ALA A 47 -2.39 0.50 -2.63
CA ALA A 47 -2.81 1.28 -1.47
C ALA A 47 -4.32 1.19 -1.24
N GLY A 48 -5.12 1.30 -2.30
CA GLY A 48 -6.57 1.19 -2.23
C GLY A 48 -7.05 -0.19 -1.79
N ALA A 49 -6.47 -1.26 -2.34
CA ALA A 49 -6.80 -2.63 -1.96
C ALA A 49 -6.44 -2.92 -0.50
N ALA A 50 -5.26 -2.50 -0.03
CA ALA A 50 -4.84 -2.65 1.35
C ALA A 50 -5.78 -1.88 2.31
N ALA A 51 -6.19 -0.67 1.94
CA ALA A 51 -7.16 0.11 2.71
C ALA A 51 -8.53 -0.58 2.75
N LEU A 52 -9.03 -1.10 1.63
CA LEU A 52 -10.31 -1.79 1.57
C LEU A 52 -10.33 -3.04 2.46
N PHE A 53 -9.34 -3.93 2.33
CA PHE A 53 -9.26 -5.14 3.14
C PHE A 53 -9.20 -4.82 4.64
N MET A 54 -8.39 -3.82 5.02
CA MET A 54 -8.25 -3.42 6.41
C MET A 54 -9.53 -2.73 6.92
N ALA A 55 -10.14 -1.82 6.16
CA ALA A 55 -11.35 -1.11 6.58
C ALA A 55 -12.52 -2.07 6.78
N VAL A 56 -12.70 -3.04 5.88
CA VAL A 56 -13.74 -4.07 6.03
C VAL A 56 -13.47 -4.92 7.28
N ALA A 57 -12.22 -5.29 7.55
CA ALA A 57 -11.87 -6.05 8.74
C ALA A 57 -12.17 -5.28 10.05
N VAL A 58 -11.86 -3.98 10.07
CA VAL A 58 -12.10 -3.11 11.23
C VAL A 58 -13.59 -2.80 11.42
N ALA A 59 -14.37 -2.71 10.33
CA ALA A 59 -15.80 -2.40 10.39
C ALA A 59 -16.69 -3.64 10.68
N SER A 60 -16.14 -4.85 10.69
CA SER A 60 -16.91 -6.10 10.78
C SER A 60 -17.20 -6.68 12.17
N PRO A 61 -16.67 -6.18 13.31
CA PRO A 61 -16.89 -6.79 14.62
C PRO A 61 -18.37 -6.95 14.99
N ASP A 62 -19.17 -5.93 14.78
CA ASP A 62 -20.59 -5.92 15.20
C ASP A 62 -21.45 -6.93 14.42
N TYR A 63 -21.15 -7.13 13.14
CA TYR A 63 -21.85 -8.10 12.30
C TYR A 63 -21.57 -9.55 12.74
N LEU A 64 -20.37 -9.84 13.16
CA LEU A 64 -19.94 -11.18 13.54
C LEU A 64 -20.33 -11.55 14.97
N HIS A 65 -20.35 -10.59 15.89
CA HIS A 65 -20.89 -10.78 17.24
C HIS A 65 -22.38 -11.14 17.23
N ALA A 66 -23.14 -10.64 16.26
CA ALA A 66 -24.56 -10.96 16.10
C ALA A 66 -24.82 -12.39 15.59
N HIS A 67 -23.83 -13.07 15.00
CA HIS A 67 -23.98 -14.38 14.33
C HIS A 67 -23.11 -15.50 14.93
N GLY A 68 -22.53 -15.30 16.10
CA GLY A 68 -21.70 -16.29 16.79
C GLY A 68 -20.23 -15.89 16.81
N SER A 69 -19.57 -16.20 17.89
CA SER A 69 -18.25 -15.77 18.35
C SER A 69 -17.05 -15.97 17.41
N VAL A 70 -17.06 -15.33 16.24
CA VAL A 70 -15.87 -15.23 15.40
C VAL A 70 -15.27 -13.83 15.56
N GLU A 71 -14.20 -13.75 16.31
CA GLU A 71 -13.43 -12.54 16.51
C GLU A 71 -12.50 -12.34 15.29
N ILE A 72 -12.76 -11.31 14.47
CA ILE A 72 -11.81 -10.92 13.42
C ILE A 72 -10.68 -10.14 14.09
N ASP A 73 -9.48 -10.70 14.04
CA ASP A 73 -8.26 -10.02 14.45
C ASP A 73 -7.71 -9.17 13.29
N PRO A 74 -7.77 -7.83 13.38
CA PRO A 74 -7.22 -6.95 12.33
C PRO A 74 -5.72 -7.18 12.07
N LEU A 75 -4.97 -7.65 13.06
CA LEU A 75 -3.55 -7.97 12.88
C LEU A 75 -3.33 -9.18 11.96
N ARG A 76 -4.23 -10.15 11.98
CA ARG A 76 -4.19 -11.28 11.04
C ARG A 76 -4.46 -10.82 9.61
N VAL A 77 -5.39 -9.88 9.44
CA VAL A 77 -5.66 -9.30 8.11
C VAL A 77 -4.46 -8.47 7.64
N ALA A 78 -3.86 -7.67 8.52
CA ALA A 78 -2.62 -6.94 8.21
C ALA A 78 -1.50 -7.89 7.78
N ALA A 79 -1.28 -8.97 8.50
CA ALA A 79 -0.26 -9.98 8.16
C ALA A 79 -0.53 -10.63 6.79
N ALA A 80 -1.79 -10.92 6.46
CA ALA A 80 -2.17 -11.46 5.17
C ALA A 80 -1.93 -10.46 4.02
N ILE A 81 -2.27 -9.17 4.23
CA ILE A 81 -1.98 -8.09 3.28
C ILE A 81 -0.47 -7.99 3.03
N VAL A 82 0.34 -7.95 4.09
CA VAL A 82 1.80 -7.90 4.01
C VAL A 82 2.36 -9.08 3.22
N THR A 83 1.85 -10.29 3.48
CA THR A 83 2.27 -11.50 2.76
C THR A 83 1.93 -11.40 1.27
N GLY A 84 0.70 -11.02 0.93
CA GLY A 84 0.26 -10.88 -0.47
C GLY A 84 1.04 -9.81 -1.23
N VAL A 85 1.27 -8.66 -0.61
CA VAL A 85 2.05 -7.57 -1.21
C VAL A 85 3.53 -7.92 -1.34
N SER A 86 4.08 -8.74 -0.44
CA SER A 86 5.45 -9.25 -0.56
C SER A 86 5.64 -10.09 -1.81
N PHE A 87 4.62 -10.87 -2.21
CA PHE A 87 4.64 -11.60 -3.48
C PHE A 87 4.71 -10.67 -4.69
N LEU A 88 3.89 -9.59 -4.70
CA LEU A 88 3.93 -8.57 -5.76
C LEU A 88 5.30 -7.87 -5.80
N GLY A 89 5.83 -7.50 -4.65
CA GLY A 89 7.15 -6.90 -4.52
C GLY A 89 8.25 -7.80 -5.05
N ALA A 90 8.25 -9.05 -4.66
CA ALA A 90 9.22 -10.05 -5.15
C ALA A 90 9.19 -10.19 -6.67
N GLY A 91 8.00 -10.13 -7.29
CA GLY A 91 7.83 -10.15 -8.73
C GLY A 91 8.47 -8.98 -9.48
N THR A 92 8.83 -7.89 -8.79
CA THR A 92 9.53 -6.74 -9.40
C THR A 92 11.06 -6.81 -9.28
N ILE A 93 11.59 -7.77 -8.53
CA ILE A 93 13.02 -7.95 -8.34
C ILE A 93 13.57 -8.84 -9.45
N PHE A 94 14.56 -8.37 -10.17
CA PHE A 94 15.20 -9.11 -11.26
C PHE A 94 16.72 -9.05 -11.17
N ARG A 95 17.35 -10.08 -11.70
CA ARG A 95 18.81 -10.13 -11.84
C ARG A 95 19.18 -9.92 -13.30
N SER A 96 20.06 -8.97 -13.56
CA SER A 96 20.58 -8.76 -14.92
C SER A 96 21.73 -9.72 -15.17
N ASP A 97 21.64 -10.56 -16.20
CA ASP A 97 22.68 -11.50 -16.63
C ASP A 97 23.78 -10.75 -17.40
N GLY A 98 24.57 -9.97 -16.70
CA GLY A 98 25.69 -9.22 -17.25
C GLY A 98 27.04 -9.66 -16.68
N GLY A 99 27.61 -10.79 -17.15
CA GLY A 99 28.97 -11.21 -16.77
C GLY A 99 29.17 -11.46 -15.26
N SER A 100 30.41 -11.62 -14.81
CA SER A 100 30.83 -11.96 -13.44
C SER A 100 30.48 -10.90 -12.36
N GLY A 101 29.26 -10.37 -12.34
CA GLY A 101 28.81 -9.34 -11.39
C GLY A 101 27.37 -8.89 -11.58
N GLY A 102 26.43 -9.79 -11.93
CA GLY A 102 25.03 -9.45 -12.19
C GLY A 102 24.41 -8.55 -11.12
N LYS A 103 23.94 -7.35 -11.51
CA LYS A 103 23.29 -6.39 -10.62
C LYS A 103 21.86 -6.82 -10.34
N VAL A 104 21.46 -6.77 -9.06
CA VAL A 104 20.06 -6.96 -8.66
C VAL A 104 19.31 -5.64 -8.84
N GLY A 105 18.26 -5.66 -9.66
CA GLY A 105 17.38 -4.53 -9.91
C GLY A 105 16.01 -4.71 -9.23
N GLY A 106 15.22 -3.62 -9.14
CA GLY A 106 13.84 -3.68 -8.65
C GLY A 106 13.65 -3.58 -7.14
N LEU A 107 14.70 -3.61 -6.31
CA LEU A 107 14.58 -3.57 -4.84
C LEU A 107 13.81 -2.34 -4.33
N THR A 108 14.11 -1.14 -4.85
CA THR A 108 13.39 0.08 -4.47
C THR A 108 11.93 0.02 -4.92
N THR A 109 11.66 -0.54 -6.09
CA THR A 109 10.29 -0.73 -6.59
C THR A 109 9.51 -1.67 -5.66
N ALA A 110 10.08 -2.80 -5.28
CA ALA A 110 9.48 -3.72 -4.31
C ALA A 110 9.18 -3.02 -2.97
N ALA A 111 10.14 -2.26 -2.46
CA ALA A 111 9.98 -1.52 -1.20
C ALA A 111 8.87 -0.45 -1.28
N THR A 112 8.73 0.26 -2.41
CA THR A 112 7.67 1.27 -2.57
C THR A 112 6.29 0.66 -2.73
N ILE A 113 6.14 -0.50 -3.37
CA ILE A 113 4.88 -1.25 -3.43
C ILE A 113 4.44 -1.64 -2.01
N TRP A 114 5.37 -2.18 -1.22
CA TRP A 114 5.13 -2.57 0.16
C TRP A 114 4.74 -1.38 1.04
N LEU A 115 5.42 -0.24 0.87
CA LEU A 115 5.11 1.00 1.59
C LEU A 115 3.73 1.56 1.22
N SER A 116 3.31 1.45 -0.05
CA SER A 116 1.97 1.88 -0.48
C SER A 116 0.87 1.08 0.20
N ALA A 117 1.06 -0.23 0.40
CA ALA A 117 0.12 -1.04 1.17
C ALA A 117 0.08 -0.60 2.65
N ALA A 118 1.24 -0.33 3.26
CA ALA A 118 1.31 0.17 4.64
C ALA A 118 0.58 1.51 4.81
N VAL A 119 0.72 2.44 3.86
CA VAL A 119 -0.02 3.71 3.82
C VAL A 119 -1.53 3.45 3.74
N GLY A 120 -1.97 2.52 2.88
CA GLY A 120 -3.38 2.13 2.77
C GLY A 120 -3.95 1.58 4.09
N MET A 121 -3.22 0.68 4.74
CA MET A 121 -3.61 0.15 6.06
C MET A 121 -3.70 1.26 7.12
N ALA A 122 -2.74 2.19 7.14
CA ALA A 122 -2.74 3.31 8.09
C ALA A 122 -3.96 4.22 7.89
N VAL A 123 -4.36 4.50 6.65
CA VAL A 123 -5.58 5.27 6.34
C VAL A 123 -6.83 4.56 6.87
N ALA A 124 -6.96 3.26 6.62
CA ALA A 124 -8.10 2.47 7.07
C ALA A 124 -8.22 2.36 8.59
N MET A 125 -7.09 2.40 9.29
CA MET A 125 -7.02 2.43 10.76
C MET A 125 -7.20 3.84 11.35
N GLY A 126 -7.53 4.85 10.53
CA GLY A 126 -7.71 6.24 10.98
C GLY A 126 -6.40 6.98 11.29
N GLN A 127 -5.24 6.39 11.01
CA GLN A 127 -3.92 6.98 11.28
C GLN A 127 -3.50 7.97 10.17
N LEU A 128 -4.32 8.99 9.92
CA LEU A 128 -4.16 9.88 8.77
C LEU A 128 -2.86 10.69 8.79
N ILE A 129 -2.47 11.18 9.97
CA ILE A 129 -1.21 11.94 10.14
C ILE A 129 -0.01 11.04 9.80
N VAL A 130 -0.05 9.78 10.24
CA VAL A 130 1.01 8.80 9.93
C VAL A 130 1.04 8.53 8.42
N ALA A 131 -0.11 8.26 7.80
CA ALA A 131 -0.21 7.97 6.37
C ALA A 131 0.34 9.11 5.50
N VAL A 132 -0.07 10.35 5.79
CA VAL A 132 0.40 11.55 5.07
C VAL A 132 1.89 11.79 5.34
N GLY A 133 2.32 11.74 6.60
CA GLY A 133 3.71 11.95 6.98
C GLY A 133 4.66 10.95 6.33
N VAL A 134 4.32 9.66 6.35
CA VAL A 134 5.11 8.60 5.70
C VAL A 134 5.14 8.79 4.18
N THR A 135 4.04 9.19 3.57
CA THR A 135 4.01 9.49 2.12
C THR A 135 4.96 10.63 1.77
N ILE A 136 4.96 11.72 2.55
CA ILE A 136 5.87 12.86 2.34
C ILE A 136 7.33 12.41 2.50
N VAL A 137 7.65 11.70 3.57
CA VAL A 137 9.01 11.18 3.82
C VAL A 137 9.46 10.27 2.67
N ALA A 138 8.59 9.38 2.20
CA ALA A 138 8.87 8.51 1.07
C ALA A 138 9.22 9.31 -0.19
N LEU A 139 8.42 10.33 -0.53
CA LEU A 139 8.67 11.19 -1.69
C LEU A 139 10.00 11.94 -1.58
N VAL A 140 10.35 12.43 -0.39
CA VAL A 140 11.64 13.09 -0.14
C VAL A 140 12.80 12.11 -0.35
N VAL A 141 12.72 10.90 0.20
CA VAL A 141 13.74 9.85 0.05
C VAL A 141 13.92 9.48 -1.42
N LEU A 142 12.80 9.23 -2.13
CA LEU A 142 12.83 8.81 -3.52
C LEU A 142 13.43 9.87 -4.44
N ARG A 143 13.09 11.15 -4.24
CA ARG A 143 13.64 12.28 -5.03
C ARG A 143 15.11 12.55 -4.73
N ARG A 144 15.49 12.58 -3.46
CA ARG A 144 16.88 12.91 -3.05
C ARG A 144 17.87 11.85 -3.53
N LEU A 145 17.51 10.56 -3.42
CA LEU A 145 18.39 9.47 -3.86
C LEU A 145 18.50 9.37 -5.38
N SER A 146 17.48 9.72 -6.14
CA SER A 146 17.53 9.74 -7.61
C SER A 146 18.53 10.78 -8.15
N VAL A 147 18.72 11.89 -7.46
CA VAL A 147 19.71 12.93 -7.82
C VAL A 147 21.14 12.45 -7.57
N LEU A 148 21.38 11.70 -6.48
CA LEU A 148 22.70 11.17 -6.15
C LEU A 148 23.16 10.07 -7.12
N ASP A 149 22.24 9.24 -7.63
CA ASP A 149 22.54 8.20 -8.60
C ASP A 149 22.91 8.77 -10.00
N ARG A 150 22.38 9.93 -10.35
CA ARG A 150 22.74 10.61 -11.62
C ARG A 150 24.16 11.16 -11.62
N HIS A 151 24.72 11.50 -10.47
CA HIS A 151 26.08 12.01 -10.35
C HIS A 151 27.15 10.90 -10.29
N ARG A 152 26.75 9.64 -10.20
CA ARG A 152 27.66 8.48 -10.15
C ARG A 152 27.77 7.71 -11.49
N ARG A 153 27.06 8.17 -12.51
CA ARG A 153 27.15 7.64 -13.88
C ARG A 153 27.84 8.65 -14.80
#